data_5216ad3332532f41f19443878a14df27
#
_entry.id   5216ad3332532f41f19443878a14df27
#
_cell.length_a   1.000
_cell.length_b   1.000
_cell.length_c   1.000
_cell.angle_alpha   90.00
_cell.angle_beta   90.00
_cell.angle_gamma   90.00
#
_symmetry.space_group_name_H-M   'P 1'
#
loop_
_entity.id
_entity.type
_entity.pdbx_description
1 polymer ?
#
loop_
_entity_poly.entity_id
_entity_poly.type
_entity_poly.pdbx_seq_one_letter_code
_entity_poly.pdbx_strand_id
1 'polypeptide(L)'
;MLRYGGQTLYSASDLVNFMGCAHATVLDVGNLVAPASFAPDNENAVLLQEKGIEHERAYLETLRAAGRSIAEISSDGTLERRAQATLEAMQAGYDVVYQGAFLIGQWHGYSDFLLKREDISSSFGDFAYDVADTKLARSAKPKHVLQLCVYADMLRAVQGVAPPSMHVVLGSGEIVTLPTSSLIHYFSIARDRFEHFAAAVPENSAGDPCGHCTFCRWSDRCTAEWEAADHLSIVAGMGRSHRSALRQAGIDSIGALAALPGDTKIPG
;
A
#
# COMPACT_ATOMS: atom_id res chain seq x y z
N MET A 1 1.51 7.97 -5.36
CA MET A 1 0.84 8.76 -6.44
C MET A 1 1.87 9.28 -7.41
N LEU A 2 1.54 9.39 -8.69
CA LEU A 2 2.39 10.00 -9.71
C LEU A 2 1.54 10.78 -10.73
N ARG A 3 2.15 11.78 -11.38
CA ARG A 3 1.57 12.47 -12.55
C ARG A 3 1.97 11.71 -13.80
N TYR A 4 0.97 11.32 -14.58
CA TYR A 4 1.17 10.56 -15.80
C TYR A 4 0.12 10.94 -16.86
N GLY A 5 0.52 11.30 -18.07
CA GLY A 5 -0.42 11.68 -19.13
C GLY A 5 -1.41 12.78 -18.76
N GLY A 6 -1.02 13.71 -17.87
CA GLY A 6 -1.89 14.81 -17.41
C GLY A 6 -2.86 14.44 -16.27
N GLN A 7 -2.91 13.20 -15.85
CA GLN A 7 -3.75 12.74 -14.74
C GLN A 7 -2.92 12.26 -13.54
N THR A 8 -3.56 12.12 -12.39
CA THR A 8 -2.96 11.49 -11.21
C THR A 8 -3.25 10.00 -11.24
N LEU A 9 -2.18 9.18 -11.14
CA LEU A 9 -2.30 7.75 -10.95
C LEU A 9 -2.07 7.38 -9.49
N TYR A 10 -2.83 6.40 -9.04
CA TYR A 10 -2.78 5.82 -7.69
C TYR A 10 -2.18 4.42 -7.71
N SER A 11 -1.55 4.04 -6.61
CA SER A 11 -0.98 2.71 -6.40
C SER A 11 -1.57 2.05 -5.15
N ALA A 12 -1.32 0.76 -5.01
CA ALA A 12 -1.67 0.03 -3.79
C ALA A 12 -1.04 0.65 -2.53
N SER A 13 0.19 1.16 -2.63
CA SER A 13 0.86 1.84 -1.52
C SER A 13 0.15 3.12 -1.11
N ASP A 14 -0.43 3.87 -2.04
CA ASP A 14 -1.18 5.09 -1.74
C ASP A 14 -2.44 4.78 -0.93
N LEU A 15 -3.18 3.72 -1.30
CA LEU A 15 -4.33 3.26 -0.54
C LEU A 15 -3.93 2.78 0.86
N VAL A 16 -2.84 2.02 0.99
CA VAL A 16 -2.32 1.56 2.28
C VAL A 16 -1.93 2.74 3.16
N ASN A 17 -1.27 3.75 2.60
CA ASN A 17 -0.89 4.98 3.31
C ASN A 17 -2.12 5.74 3.80
N PHE A 18 -3.13 5.92 2.93
CA PHE A 18 -4.40 6.56 3.30
C PHE A 18 -5.09 5.86 4.48
N MET A 19 -5.16 4.53 4.42
CA MET A 19 -5.77 3.74 5.51
C MET A 19 -4.98 3.82 6.81
N GLY A 20 -3.67 4.06 6.73
CA GLY A 20 -2.81 4.31 7.89
C GLY A 20 -2.92 5.73 8.43
N CYS A 21 -2.95 6.72 7.54
CA CYS A 21 -2.97 8.14 7.87
C CYS A 21 -3.47 8.98 6.69
N ALA A 22 -4.68 9.52 6.77
CA ALA A 22 -5.23 10.36 5.71
C ALA A 22 -4.41 11.65 5.47
N HIS A 23 -3.75 12.19 6.51
CA HIS A 23 -2.85 13.35 6.35
C HIS A 23 -1.68 13.04 5.42
N ALA A 24 -1.14 11.81 5.42
CA ALA A 24 -0.10 11.42 4.47
C ALA A 24 -0.56 11.58 3.02
N THR A 25 -1.83 11.28 2.72
CA THR A 25 -2.42 11.49 1.39
C THR A 25 -2.48 12.97 1.01
N VAL A 26 -2.80 13.86 1.95
CA VAL A 26 -2.76 15.33 1.70
C VAL A 26 -1.36 15.76 1.31
N LEU A 27 -0.35 15.29 2.04
CA LEU A 27 1.05 15.59 1.75
C LEU A 27 1.50 14.98 0.41
N ASP A 28 1.04 13.75 0.10
CA ASP A 28 1.34 13.09 -1.17
C ASP A 28 0.72 13.81 -2.38
N VAL A 29 -0.51 14.31 -2.26
CA VAL A 29 -1.15 15.16 -3.29
C VAL A 29 -0.39 16.48 -3.46
N GLY A 30 -0.02 17.14 -2.36
CA GLY A 30 0.81 18.34 -2.38
C GLY A 30 2.16 18.11 -3.06
N ASN A 31 2.77 16.96 -2.83
CA ASN A 31 4.05 16.56 -3.42
C ASN A 31 4.01 16.38 -4.95
N LEU A 32 2.85 16.16 -5.54
CA LEU A 32 2.68 16.13 -6.99
C LEU A 32 2.84 17.50 -7.64
N VAL A 33 2.62 18.57 -6.87
CA VAL A 33 2.71 19.97 -7.32
C VAL A 33 4.05 20.58 -6.92
N ALA A 34 4.47 20.34 -5.68
CA ALA A 34 5.72 20.85 -5.11
C ALA A 34 6.52 19.67 -4.51
N PRO A 35 7.37 19.00 -5.31
CA PRO A 35 8.13 17.85 -4.88
C PRO A 35 9.05 18.16 -3.70
N ALA A 36 8.91 17.38 -2.62
CA ALA A 36 9.78 17.44 -1.47
C ALA A 36 11.02 16.57 -1.67
N SER A 37 12.13 16.96 -1.05
CA SER A 37 13.31 16.12 -0.93
C SER A 37 13.16 15.24 0.31
N PHE A 38 13.47 13.95 0.17
CA PHE A 38 13.48 12.99 1.27
C PHE A 38 14.91 12.56 1.56
N ALA A 39 15.18 12.25 2.82
CA ALA A 39 16.44 11.60 3.18
C ALA A 39 16.53 10.22 2.48
N PRO A 40 17.73 9.79 2.09
CA PRO A 40 17.93 8.45 1.56
C PRO A 40 17.54 7.39 2.59
N ASP A 41 17.13 6.21 2.11
CA ASP A 41 16.85 5.08 2.98
C ASP A 41 18.07 4.75 3.85
N ASN A 42 17.83 4.44 5.11
CA ASN A 42 18.88 4.00 6.01
C ASN A 42 19.33 2.56 5.66
N GLU A 43 20.51 2.17 6.16
CA GLU A 43 21.14 0.87 5.87
C GLU A 43 20.20 -0.32 6.17
N ASN A 44 19.41 -0.24 7.23
CA ASN A 44 18.44 -1.30 7.57
C ASN A 44 17.31 -1.39 6.55
N ALA A 45 16.82 -0.27 6.03
CA ALA A 45 15.79 -0.25 4.99
C ALA A 45 16.32 -0.84 3.68
N VAL A 46 17.55 -0.48 3.29
CA VAL A 46 18.23 -1.04 2.11
C VAL A 46 18.40 -2.55 2.26
N LEU A 47 18.90 -3.03 3.41
CA LEU A 47 19.06 -4.45 3.67
C LEU A 47 17.73 -5.22 3.60
N LEU A 48 16.65 -4.64 4.14
CA LEU A 48 15.31 -5.26 4.05
C LEU A 48 14.79 -5.33 2.63
N GLN A 49 15.06 -4.34 1.80
CA GLN A 49 14.70 -4.35 0.36
C GLN A 49 15.49 -5.43 -0.37
N GLU A 50 16.80 -5.54 -0.16
CA GLU A 50 17.65 -6.58 -0.76
C GLU A 50 17.16 -7.98 -0.38
N LYS A 51 16.86 -8.21 0.91
CA LYS A 51 16.31 -9.49 1.39
C LYS A 51 14.91 -9.77 0.81
N GLY A 52 14.10 -8.73 0.58
CA GLY A 52 12.83 -8.85 -0.12
C GLY A 52 13.00 -9.37 -1.55
N ILE A 53 13.93 -8.78 -2.30
CA ILE A 53 14.26 -9.18 -3.67
C ILE A 53 14.84 -10.61 -3.70
N GLU A 54 15.72 -10.97 -2.76
CA GLU A 54 16.24 -12.34 -2.65
C GLU A 54 15.12 -13.36 -2.42
N HIS A 55 14.18 -13.06 -1.52
CA HIS A 55 13.04 -13.93 -1.22
C HIS A 55 12.12 -14.10 -2.43
N GLU A 56 11.81 -13.02 -3.13
CA GLU A 56 11.00 -13.02 -4.34
C GLU A 56 11.65 -13.87 -5.46
N ARG A 57 12.95 -13.70 -5.69
CA ARG A 57 13.71 -14.50 -6.65
C ARG A 57 13.78 -15.98 -6.27
N ALA A 58 13.93 -16.28 -4.97
CA ALA A 58 13.92 -17.65 -4.49
C ALA A 58 12.58 -18.34 -4.79
N TYR A 59 11.45 -17.65 -4.61
CA TYR A 59 10.15 -18.18 -4.98
C TYR A 59 10.01 -18.36 -6.50
N LEU A 60 10.47 -17.40 -7.30
CA LEU A 60 10.53 -17.54 -8.76
C LEU A 60 11.30 -18.81 -9.19
N GLU A 61 12.45 -19.09 -8.57
CA GLU A 61 13.23 -20.30 -8.87
C GLU A 61 12.50 -21.60 -8.48
N THR A 62 11.68 -21.58 -7.40
CA THR A 62 10.87 -22.76 -7.07
C THR A 62 9.81 -23.06 -8.14
N LEU A 63 9.19 -22.01 -8.71
CA LEU A 63 8.23 -22.15 -9.81
C LEU A 63 8.92 -22.64 -11.09
N ARG A 64 10.13 -22.15 -11.37
CA ARG A 64 10.94 -22.58 -12.52
C ARG A 64 11.37 -24.04 -12.39
N ALA A 65 11.82 -24.44 -11.21
CA ALA A 65 12.19 -25.82 -10.91
C ALA A 65 10.99 -26.80 -10.96
N ALA A 66 9.77 -26.28 -10.71
CA ALA A 66 8.53 -27.06 -10.89
C ALA A 66 8.10 -27.19 -12.37
N GLY A 67 8.89 -26.72 -13.30
CA GLY A 67 8.63 -26.82 -14.75
C GLY A 67 7.56 -25.86 -15.28
N ARG A 68 7.23 -24.80 -14.52
CA ARG A 68 6.26 -23.79 -14.97
C ARG A 68 6.85 -22.93 -16.10
N SER A 69 6.03 -22.63 -17.11
CA SER A 69 6.35 -21.64 -18.12
C SER A 69 6.24 -20.24 -17.53
N ILE A 70 7.30 -19.43 -17.65
CA ILE A 70 7.39 -18.13 -16.97
C ILE A 70 7.63 -17.04 -18.00
N ALA A 71 6.79 -15.99 -17.96
CA ALA A 71 7.03 -14.73 -18.63
C ALA A 71 7.53 -13.71 -17.62
N GLU A 72 8.75 -13.22 -17.81
CA GLU A 72 9.32 -12.13 -16.97
C GLU A 72 9.10 -10.80 -17.68
N ILE A 73 8.36 -9.90 -17.05
CA ILE A 73 8.09 -8.56 -17.61
C ILE A 73 9.26 -7.65 -17.29
N SER A 74 9.91 -7.15 -18.36
CA SER A 74 11.05 -6.23 -18.20
C SER A 74 10.65 -4.98 -17.40
N SER A 75 11.57 -4.54 -16.55
CA SER A 75 11.45 -3.24 -15.87
C SER A 75 11.64 -2.04 -16.82
N ASP A 76 12.16 -2.29 -18.03
CA ASP A 76 12.44 -1.25 -19.00
C ASP A 76 11.19 -0.80 -19.76
N GLY A 77 11.17 0.48 -20.14
CA GLY A 77 10.10 1.06 -20.94
C GLY A 77 9.05 1.79 -20.13
N THR A 78 8.02 2.25 -20.85
CA THR A 78 6.89 2.99 -20.23
C THR A 78 5.94 2.03 -19.52
N LEU A 79 5.14 2.57 -18.60
CA LEU A 79 4.14 1.80 -17.87
C LEU A 79 3.15 1.10 -18.83
N GLU A 80 2.72 1.77 -19.91
CA GLU A 80 1.83 1.19 -20.91
C GLU A 80 2.47 -0.02 -21.62
N ARG A 81 3.74 0.11 -22.01
CA ARG A 81 4.44 -1.00 -22.69
C ARG A 81 4.57 -2.22 -21.77
N ARG A 82 4.84 -1.97 -20.49
CA ARG A 82 4.91 -3.04 -19.48
C ARG A 82 3.55 -3.67 -19.23
N ALA A 83 2.48 -2.85 -19.12
CA ALA A 83 1.11 -3.35 -18.98
C ALA A 83 0.68 -4.15 -20.21
N GLN A 84 1.04 -3.69 -21.42
CA GLN A 84 0.76 -4.41 -22.67
C GLN A 84 1.51 -5.75 -22.72
N ALA A 85 2.79 -5.78 -22.36
CA ALA A 85 3.58 -7.01 -22.31
C ALA A 85 3.00 -8.02 -21.28
N THR A 86 2.48 -7.51 -20.15
CA THR A 86 1.78 -8.34 -19.14
C THR A 86 0.53 -8.97 -19.75
N LEU A 87 -0.30 -8.18 -20.44
CA LEU A 87 -1.51 -8.66 -21.10
C LEU A 87 -1.18 -9.74 -22.16
N GLU A 88 -0.18 -9.50 -23.00
CA GLU A 88 0.28 -10.44 -24.02
C GLU A 88 0.78 -11.76 -23.42
N ALA A 89 1.54 -11.70 -22.32
CA ALA A 89 1.98 -12.88 -21.60
C ALA A 89 0.82 -13.68 -20.99
N MET A 90 -0.18 -13.00 -20.44
CA MET A 90 -1.39 -13.64 -19.92
C MET A 90 -2.21 -14.27 -21.04
N GLN A 91 -2.41 -13.59 -22.16
CA GLN A 91 -3.12 -14.12 -23.34
C GLN A 91 -2.40 -15.32 -23.96
N ALA A 92 -1.08 -15.34 -23.94
CA ALA A 92 -0.27 -16.47 -24.38
C ALA A 92 -0.36 -17.69 -23.45
N GLY A 93 -0.97 -17.52 -22.25
CA GLY A 93 -1.23 -18.60 -21.32
C GLY A 93 -0.03 -19.10 -20.54
N TYR A 94 1.00 -18.27 -20.33
CA TYR A 94 2.10 -18.63 -19.44
C TYR A 94 1.59 -19.04 -18.06
N ASP A 95 2.20 -20.06 -17.45
CA ASP A 95 1.80 -20.52 -16.11
C ASP A 95 2.04 -19.46 -15.05
N VAL A 96 3.06 -18.63 -15.25
CA VAL A 96 3.45 -17.55 -14.36
C VAL A 96 3.81 -16.30 -15.15
N VAL A 97 3.25 -15.16 -14.78
CA VAL A 97 3.74 -13.86 -15.23
C VAL A 97 4.39 -13.16 -14.03
N TYR A 98 5.69 -12.95 -14.13
CA TYR A 98 6.52 -12.36 -13.09
C TYR A 98 6.69 -10.86 -13.33
N GLN A 99 6.56 -10.06 -12.26
CA GLN A 99 6.64 -8.59 -12.28
C GLN A 99 5.61 -7.95 -13.23
N GLY A 100 4.38 -8.52 -13.23
CA GLY A 100 3.28 -8.05 -14.08
C GLY A 100 2.88 -6.61 -13.76
N ALA A 101 2.85 -5.76 -14.78
CA ALA A 101 2.44 -4.35 -14.65
C ALA A 101 0.98 -4.16 -15.04
N PHE A 102 0.29 -3.27 -14.32
CA PHE A 102 -1.08 -2.87 -14.59
C PHE A 102 -1.20 -1.36 -14.73
N LEU A 103 -2.08 -0.92 -15.65
CA LEU A 103 -2.54 0.45 -15.79
C LEU A 103 -4.03 0.40 -16.14
N ILE A 104 -4.89 0.64 -15.15
CA ILE A 104 -6.36 0.52 -15.28
C ILE A 104 -7.01 1.79 -14.74
N GLY A 105 -7.56 2.62 -15.62
CA GLY A 105 -8.11 3.91 -15.24
C GLY A 105 -7.06 4.79 -14.53
N GLN A 106 -7.33 5.18 -13.30
CA GLN A 106 -6.41 5.95 -12.46
C GLN A 106 -5.51 5.08 -11.56
N TRP A 107 -5.52 3.77 -11.74
CA TRP A 107 -4.72 2.84 -10.93
C TRP A 107 -3.58 2.24 -11.72
N HIS A 108 -2.43 2.16 -11.09
CA HIS A 108 -1.27 1.44 -11.61
C HIS A 108 -0.63 0.58 -10.52
N GLY A 109 0.11 -0.41 -10.94
CA GLY A 109 0.86 -1.23 -9.99
C GLY A 109 1.67 -2.33 -10.66
N TYR A 110 2.46 -2.98 -9.84
CA TYR A 110 3.31 -4.10 -10.22
C TYR A 110 3.02 -5.25 -9.27
N SER A 111 2.53 -6.35 -9.83
CA SER A 111 2.30 -7.59 -9.09
C SER A 111 3.54 -8.46 -9.18
N ASP A 112 4.00 -9.01 -8.05
CA ASP A 112 5.16 -9.91 -8.07
C ASP A 112 4.89 -11.10 -8.98
N PHE A 113 3.72 -11.75 -8.82
CA PHE A 113 3.35 -12.94 -9.60
C PHE A 113 1.88 -12.93 -9.99
N LEU A 114 1.60 -13.34 -11.23
CA LEU A 114 0.28 -13.79 -11.69
C LEU A 114 0.39 -15.28 -11.96
N LEU A 115 -0.46 -16.07 -11.30
CA LEU A 115 -0.42 -17.53 -11.32
C LEU A 115 -1.63 -18.06 -12.10
N LYS A 116 -1.38 -18.80 -13.18
CA LYS A 116 -2.44 -19.37 -14.03
C LYS A 116 -3.28 -20.38 -13.28
N ARG A 117 -4.59 -20.31 -13.50
CA ARG A 117 -5.65 -21.21 -13.03
C ARG A 117 -6.39 -21.81 -14.21
N GLU A 118 -6.49 -23.14 -14.25
CA GLU A 118 -7.16 -23.87 -15.35
C GLU A 118 -8.58 -24.34 -14.99
N ASP A 119 -9.03 -24.01 -13.78
CA ASP A 119 -10.37 -24.38 -13.27
C ASP A 119 -11.40 -23.26 -13.44
N ILE A 120 -11.04 -22.15 -14.09
CA ILE A 120 -11.88 -20.96 -14.26
C ILE A 120 -11.68 -20.39 -15.65
N SER A 121 -12.77 -20.20 -16.39
CA SER A 121 -12.74 -19.50 -17.68
C SER A 121 -12.73 -17.97 -17.48
N SER A 122 -12.05 -17.27 -18.38
CA SER A 122 -11.95 -15.81 -18.40
C SER A 122 -12.04 -15.28 -19.83
N SER A 123 -11.78 -13.98 -20.03
CA SER A 123 -11.63 -13.40 -21.37
C SER A 123 -10.46 -14.00 -22.19
N PHE A 124 -9.58 -14.76 -21.55
CA PHE A 124 -8.44 -15.44 -22.19
C PHE A 124 -8.78 -16.86 -22.67
N GLY A 125 -9.93 -17.41 -22.32
CA GLY A 125 -10.35 -18.78 -22.62
C GLY A 125 -10.61 -19.60 -21.36
N ASP A 126 -10.27 -20.89 -21.39
CA ASP A 126 -10.54 -21.83 -20.29
C ASP A 126 -9.51 -21.73 -19.14
N PHE A 127 -9.01 -20.56 -18.91
CA PHE A 127 -8.12 -20.27 -17.79
C PHE A 127 -8.24 -18.81 -17.33
N ALA A 128 -7.79 -18.55 -16.11
CA ALA A 128 -7.68 -17.24 -15.51
C ALA A 128 -6.35 -17.13 -14.74
N TYR A 129 -6.14 -16.02 -14.03
CA TYR A 129 -4.99 -15.83 -13.15
C TYR A 129 -5.43 -15.43 -11.75
N ASP A 130 -4.69 -15.91 -10.76
CA ASP A 130 -4.65 -15.39 -9.40
C ASP A 130 -3.45 -14.48 -9.22
N VAL A 131 -3.51 -13.58 -8.24
CA VAL A 131 -2.39 -12.71 -7.87
C VAL A 131 -1.66 -13.26 -6.65
N ALA A 132 -0.34 -13.24 -6.68
CA ALA A 132 0.50 -13.58 -5.54
C ALA A 132 1.57 -12.50 -5.33
N ASP A 133 1.92 -12.30 -4.06
CA ASP A 133 2.88 -11.30 -3.63
C ASP A 133 3.77 -11.89 -2.52
N THR A 134 5.07 -11.62 -2.57
CA THR A 134 6.04 -12.15 -1.61
C THR A 134 6.30 -11.17 -0.47
N LYS A 135 6.39 -11.66 0.75
CA LYS A 135 6.63 -10.84 1.94
C LYS A 135 7.55 -11.54 2.92
N LEU A 136 8.62 -10.89 3.35
CA LEU A 136 9.51 -11.37 4.43
C LEU A 136 8.82 -11.52 5.80
N ALA A 137 7.56 -11.16 5.91
CA ALA A 137 6.79 -11.23 7.14
C ALA A 137 6.54 -12.68 7.57
N ARG A 138 6.35 -12.90 8.88
CA ARG A 138 5.97 -14.20 9.46
C ARG A 138 4.48 -14.53 9.32
N SER A 139 3.66 -13.53 8.97
CA SER A 139 2.21 -13.67 8.77
C SER A 139 1.71 -12.61 7.80
N ALA A 140 0.61 -12.90 7.09
CA ALA A 140 -0.08 -11.92 6.28
C ALA A 140 -0.63 -10.78 7.17
N LYS A 141 -0.33 -9.53 6.80
CA LYS A 141 -0.78 -8.34 7.53
C LYS A 141 -1.88 -7.63 6.73
N PRO A 142 -2.79 -6.87 7.38
CA PRO A 142 -3.86 -6.16 6.67
C PRO A 142 -3.38 -5.31 5.48
N LYS A 143 -2.22 -4.66 5.60
CA LYS A 143 -1.62 -3.88 4.50
C LYS A 143 -1.24 -4.72 3.28
N HIS A 144 -0.76 -5.96 3.48
CA HIS A 144 -0.44 -6.89 2.39
C HIS A 144 -1.71 -7.36 1.67
N VAL A 145 -2.75 -7.63 2.47
CA VAL A 145 -4.07 -8.03 1.96
C VAL A 145 -4.69 -6.91 1.13
N LEU A 146 -4.64 -5.67 1.61
CA LEU A 146 -5.17 -4.51 0.89
C LEU A 146 -4.42 -4.28 -0.43
N GLN A 147 -3.10 -4.45 -0.46
CA GLN A 147 -2.29 -4.39 -1.67
C GLN A 147 -2.73 -5.44 -2.70
N LEU A 148 -2.92 -6.68 -2.26
CA LEU A 148 -3.41 -7.76 -3.12
C LEU A 148 -4.82 -7.50 -3.66
N CYS A 149 -5.71 -6.89 -2.86
CA CYS A 149 -7.05 -6.50 -3.33
C CYS A 149 -6.99 -5.48 -4.48
N VAL A 150 -6.06 -4.52 -4.44
CA VAL A 150 -5.84 -3.57 -5.56
C VAL A 150 -5.44 -4.34 -6.82
N TYR A 151 -4.48 -5.26 -6.71
CA TYR A 151 -4.04 -6.06 -7.85
C TYR A 151 -5.12 -7.01 -8.35
N ALA A 152 -5.90 -7.62 -7.47
CA ALA A 152 -7.03 -8.47 -7.83
C ALA A 152 -8.14 -7.70 -8.57
N ASP A 153 -8.40 -6.44 -8.19
CA ASP A 153 -9.37 -5.59 -8.88
C ASP A 153 -8.88 -5.17 -10.27
N MET A 154 -7.59 -4.82 -10.41
CA MET A 154 -6.98 -4.55 -11.71
C MET A 154 -6.96 -5.81 -12.59
N LEU A 155 -6.62 -6.96 -12.03
CA LEU A 155 -6.63 -8.24 -12.72
C LEU A 155 -8.05 -8.61 -13.20
N ARG A 156 -9.07 -8.39 -12.35
CA ARG A 156 -10.49 -8.56 -12.74
C ARG A 156 -10.85 -7.72 -13.96
N ALA A 157 -10.39 -6.48 -14.02
CA ALA A 157 -10.67 -5.59 -15.17
C ALA A 157 -10.01 -6.10 -16.46
N VAL A 158 -8.84 -6.75 -16.36
CA VAL A 158 -8.10 -7.28 -17.51
C VAL A 158 -8.67 -8.61 -18.00
N GLN A 159 -8.97 -9.55 -17.09
CA GLN A 159 -9.39 -10.90 -17.44
C GLN A 159 -10.92 -11.10 -17.44
N GLY A 160 -11.69 -10.07 -17.08
CA GLY A 160 -13.17 -10.08 -17.10
C GLY A 160 -13.84 -10.87 -15.96
N VAL A 161 -13.05 -11.55 -15.12
CA VAL A 161 -13.51 -12.31 -13.95
C VAL A 161 -12.61 -12.00 -12.75
N ALA A 162 -13.20 -11.91 -11.55
CA ALA A 162 -12.40 -11.73 -10.34
C ALA A 162 -11.56 -12.99 -10.07
N PRO A 163 -10.26 -12.84 -9.71
CA PRO A 163 -9.49 -13.98 -9.24
C PRO A 163 -10.17 -14.54 -7.98
N PRO A 164 -10.40 -15.85 -7.88
CA PRO A 164 -11.06 -16.44 -6.70
C PRO A 164 -10.19 -16.33 -5.45
N SER A 165 -8.88 -16.31 -5.63
CA SER A 165 -7.91 -16.28 -4.55
C SER A 165 -6.81 -15.25 -4.77
N MET A 166 -6.23 -14.82 -3.67
CA MET A 166 -5.01 -14.02 -3.59
C MET A 166 -4.03 -14.72 -2.68
N HIS A 167 -2.74 -14.63 -2.96
CA HIS A 167 -1.73 -15.39 -2.24
C HIS A 167 -0.65 -14.49 -1.66
N VAL A 168 -0.26 -14.75 -0.40
CA VAL A 168 0.93 -14.15 0.22
C VAL A 168 1.95 -15.25 0.43
N VAL A 169 3.10 -15.15 -0.21
CA VAL A 169 4.25 -16.05 0.02
C VAL A 169 5.08 -15.46 1.14
N LEU A 170 5.03 -16.08 2.30
CA LEU A 170 5.73 -15.60 3.50
C LEU A 170 7.23 -15.92 3.47
N GLY A 171 8.00 -15.21 4.29
CA GLY A 171 9.45 -15.45 4.43
C GLY A 171 9.84 -16.86 4.89
N SER A 172 8.88 -17.61 5.44
CA SER A 172 9.03 -19.06 5.75
C SER A 172 8.87 -19.98 4.53
N GLY A 173 8.42 -19.45 3.38
CA GLY A 173 7.99 -20.22 2.22
C GLY A 173 6.53 -20.70 2.30
N GLU A 174 5.83 -20.49 3.41
CA GLU A 174 4.40 -20.77 3.54
C GLU A 174 3.58 -19.85 2.62
N ILE A 175 2.57 -20.40 1.95
CA ILE A 175 1.66 -19.66 1.08
C ILE A 175 0.31 -19.50 1.81
N VAL A 176 -0.01 -18.28 2.19
CA VAL A 176 -1.32 -17.93 2.75
C VAL A 176 -2.27 -17.59 1.62
N THR A 177 -3.30 -18.40 1.43
CA THR A 177 -4.34 -18.20 0.42
C THR A 177 -5.55 -17.52 1.02
N LEU A 178 -6.00 -16.45 0.40
CA LEU A 178 -7.10 -15.59 0.85
C LEU A 178 -8.22 -15.59 -0.21
N PRO A 179 -9.47 -15.96 0.14
CA PRO A 179 -10.59 -15.83 -0.79
C PRO A 179 -10.87 -14.37 -1.12
N THR A 180 -10.84 -14.00 -2.39
CA THR A 180 -11.10 -12.61 -2.84
C THR A 180 -12.50 -12.15 -2.45
N SER A 181 -13.50 -13.03 -2.54
CA SER A 181 -14.89 -12.74 -2.19
C SER A 181 -15.10 -12.26 -0.76
N SER A 182 -14.26 -12.71 0.17
CA SER A 182 -14.33 -12.31 1.59
C SER A 182 -13.86 -10.88 1.86
N LEU A 183 -13.12 -10.28 0.93
CA LEU A 183 -12.40 -9.03 1.14
C LEU A 183 -12.85 -7.91 0.19
N ILE A 184 -13.51 -8.25 -0.93
CA ILE A 184 -13.81 -7.30 -2.00
C ILE A 184 -14.74 -6.16 -1.54
N HIS A 185 -15.68 -6.42 -0.65
CA HIS A 185 -16.59 -5.39 -0.13
C HIS A 185 -15.87 -4.37 0.75
N TYR A 186 -15.00 -4.85 1.63
CA TYR A 186 -14.16 -3.96 2.45
C TYR A 186 -13.23 -3.13 1.56
N PHE A 187 -12.60 -3.77 0.59
CA PHE A 187 -11.71 -3.11 -0.35
C PHE A 187 -12.44 -2.04 -1.16
N SER A 188 -13.61 -2.31 -1.73
CA SER A 188 -14.34 -1.31 -2.53
C SER A 188 -14.68 -0.07 -1.70
N ILE A 189 -15.12 -0.23 -0.45
CA ILE A 189 -15.37 0.90 0.46
C ILE A 189 -14.07 1.69 0.73
N ALA A 190 -12.97 0.99 0.98
CA ALA A 190 -11.69 1.64 1.25
C ALA A 190 -11.17 2.40 0.03
N ARG A 191 -11.26 1.81 -1.16
CA ARG A 191 -10.90 2.41 -2.44
C ARG A 191 -11.74 3.66 -2.73
N ASP A 192 -13.06 3.56 -2.65
CA ASP A 192 -13.98 4.65 -2.94
C ASP A 192 -13.74 5.85 -1.96
N ARG A 193 -13.51 5.55 -0.69
CA ARG A 193 -13.15 6.58 0.30
C ARG A 193 -11.83 7.26 -0.02
N PHE A 194 -10.84 6.48 -0.44
CA PHE A 194 -9.54 7.02 -0.84
C PHE A 194 -9.65 7.90 -2.07
N GLU A 195 -10.32 7.43 -3.12
CA GLU A 195 -10.50 8.18 -4.37
C GLU A 195 -11.23 9.52 -4.13
N HIS A 196 -12.32 9.50 -3.37
CA HIS A 196 -13.03 10.73 -3.00
C HIS A 196 -12.15 11.70 -2.20
N PHE A 197 -11.39 11.16 -1.23
CA PHE A 197 -10.50 11.99 -0.41
C PHE A 197 -9.34 12.57 -1.23
N ALA A 198 -8.72 11.78 -2.09
CA ALA A 198 -7.59 12.19 -2.91
C ALA A 198 -7.99 13.21 -3.99
N ALA A 199 -9.25 13.16 -4.46
CA ALA A 199 -9.79 14.12 -5.42
C ALA A 199 -10.06 15.50 -4.81
N ALA A 200 -10.32 15.57 -3.50
CA ALA A 200 -10.66 16.79 -2.79
C ALA A 200 -10.05 16.79 -1.38
N VAL A 201 -8.71 16.83 -1.32
CA VAL A 201 -8.01 16.89 -0.03
C VAL A 201 -8.32 18.20 0.70
N PRO A 202 -8.47 18.17 2.05
CA PRO A 202 -8.73 19.35 2.83
C PRO A 202 -7.54 20.31 2.79
N GLU A 203 -7.81 21.62 2.68
CA GLU A 203 -6.79 22.68 2.72
C GLU A 203 -6.03 22.69 4.04
N ASN A 204 -6.76 22.50 5.15
CA ASN A 204 -6.21 22.44 6.49
C ASN A 204 -6.21 21.00 6.99
N SER A 205 -5.05 20.37 7.00
CA SER A 205 -4.85 19.03 7.53
C SER A 205 -3.61 19.01 8.42
N ALA A 206 -3.75 18.44 9.60
CA ALA A 206 -2.65 18.22 10.53
C ALA A 206 -2.49 16.73 10.83
N GLY A 207 -1.26 16.27 10.89
CA GLY A 207 -0.95 14.90 11.28
C GLY A 207 -1.14 14.70 12.79
N ASP A 208 -1.72 13.56 13.18
CA ASP A 208 -1.71 13.12 14.57
C ASP A 208 -0.92 11.81 14.67
N PRO A 209 0.02 11.65 15.62
CA PRO A 209 0.87 10.47 15.71
C PRO A 209 0.07 9.17 15.77
N CYS A 210 0.46 8.22 14.93
CA CYS A 210 -0.18 6.92 14.82
C CYS A 210 0.84 5.83 14.48
N GLY A 211 0.40 4.56 14.51
CA GLY A 211 1.28 3.43 14.21
C GLY A 211 1.87 3.43 12.78
N HIS A 212 1.27 4.18 11.87
CA HIS A 212 1.78 4.31 10.50
C HIS A 212 3.03 5.20 10.42
N CYS A 213 3.25 6.13 11.35
CA CYS A 213 4.37 7.07 11.34
C CYS A 213 5.74 6.38 11.27
N THR A 214 5.88 5.18 11.86
CA THR A 214 7.13 4.39 11.85
C THR A 214 7.63 4.07 10.44
N PHE A 215 6.74 4.03 9.44
CA PHE A 215 7.03 3.68 8.04
C PHE A 215 6.67 4.80 7.06
N CYS A 216 6.27 5.97 7.58
CA CYS A 216 5.78 7.08 6.78
C CYS A 216 6.94 7.97 6.34
N ARG A 217 7.08 8.22 5.05
CA ARG A 217 8.12 9.13 4.51
C ARG A 217 7.98 10.58 4.99
N TRP A 218 6.82 10.94 5.54
CA TRP A 218 6.54 12.28 6.07
C TRP A 218 6.80 12.40 7.57
N SER A 219 7.29 11.34 8.25
CA SER A 219 7.45 11.31 9.70
C SER A 219 8.27 12.49 10.24
N ASP A 220 9.41 12.80 9.60
CA ASP A 220 10.30 13.85 10.03
C ASP A 220 9.64 15.23 9.93
N ARG A 221 8.93 15.49 8.82
CA ARG A 221 8.16 16.70 8.63
C ARG A 221 7.08 16.85 9.70
N CYS A 222 6.27 15.81 9.91
CA CYS A 222 5.23 15.84 10.93
C CYS A 222 5.82 16.03 12.34
N THR A 223 6.96 15.41 12.64
CA THR A 223 7.66 15.57 13.92
C THR A 223 8.09 17.03 14.13
N ALA A 224 8.72 17.64 13.13
CA ALA A 224 9.10 19.05 13.19
C ALA A 224 7.87 19.99 13.34
N GLU A 225 6.76 19.69 12.68
CA GLU A 225 5.50 20.44 12.82
C GLU A 225 4.93 20.30 14.25
N TRP A 226 5.00 19.11 14.86
CA TRP A 226 4.55 18.88 16.24
C TRP A 226 5.44 19.60 17.25
N GLU A 227 6.76 19.62 17.05
CA GLU A 227 7.69 20.36 17.88
C GLU A 227 7.42 21.87 17.82
N ALA A 228 7.27 22.41 16.62
CA ALA A 228 6.96 23.84 16.42
C ALA A 228 5.61 24.26 16.99
N ALA A 229 4.63 23.35 16.99
CA ALA A 229 3.28 23.61 17.51
C ALA A 229 3.13 23.31 19.01
N ASP A 230 4.18 23.00 19.73
CA ASP A 230 4.11 22.59 21.15
C ASP A 230 3.09 21.47 21.40
N HIS A 231 3.06 20.49 20.49
CA HIS A 231 2.00 19.50 20.39
C HIS A 231 2.06 18.47 21.54
N LEU A 232 0.92 18.12 22.12
CA LEU A 232 0.79 17.18 23.23
C LEU A 232 1.43 15.79 23.00
N SER A 233 1.59 15.36 21.76
CA SER A 233 2.20 14.05 21.45
C SER A 233 3.68 13.94 21.82
N ILE A 234 4.36 15.04 22.03
CA ILE A 234 5.79 15.09 22.42
C ILE A 234 5.95 14.71 23.90
N VAL A 235 4.89 14.83 24.68
CA VAL A 235 4.91 14.37 26.08
C VAL A 235 5.03 12.86 26.14
N ALA A 236 6.06 12.37 26.84
CA ALA A 236 6.30 10.94 26.97
C ALA A 236 5.08 10.20 27.55
N GLY A 237 4.69 9.09 26.90
CA GLY A 237 3.53 8.30 27.31
C GLY A 237 2.16 8.89 26.93
N MET A 238 2.12 10.04 26.26
CA MET A 238 0.88 10.68 25.81
C MET A 238 0.23 9.92 24.65
N GLY A 239 -0.67 9.00 24.97
CA GLY A 239 -1.44 8.24 23.98
C GLY A 239 -2.54 9.05 23.30
N ARG A 240 -3.13 8.50 22.24
CA ARG A 240 -4.20 9.15 21.46
C ARG A 240 -5.43 9.48 22.35
N SER A 241 -5.84 8.55 23.21
CA SER A 241 -6.97 8.76 24.13
C SER A 241 -6.72 9.93 25.06
N HIS A 242 -5.52 10.03 25.64
CA HIS A 242 -5.14 11.14 26.52
C HIS A 242 -5.19 12.49 25.78
N ARG A 243 -4.61 12.56 24.57
CA ARG A 243 -4.68 13.78 23.75
C ARG A 243 -6.11 14.17 23.42
N SER A 244 -6.96 13.17 23.10
CA SER A 244 -8.38 13.43 22.81
C SER A 244 -9.11 14.01 24.00
N ALA A 245 -8.91 13.44 25.19
CA ALA A 245 -9.52 13.95 26.44
C ALA A 245 -9.04 15.36 26.78
N LEU A 246 -7.72 15.62 26.67
CA LEU A 246 -7.15 16.94 26.89
C LEU A 246 -7.72 17.99 25.94
N ARG A 247 -7.79 17.70 24.64
CA ARG A 247 -8.37 18.60 23.64
C ARG A 247 -9.86 18.87 23.88
N GLN A 248 -10.62 17.88 24.31
CA GLN A 248 -12.03 18.08 24.71
C GLN A 248 -12.17 18.99 25.93
N ALA A 249 -11.15 19.01 26.79
CA ALA A 249 -11.08 19.94 27.94
C ALA A 249 -10.46 21.32 27.57
N GLY A 250 -10.19 21.59 26.28
CA GLY A 250 -9.61 22.85 25.82
C GLY A 250 -8.09 22.95 26.00
N ILE A 251 -7.42 21.84 26.27
CA ILE A 251 -5.95 21.76 26.48
C ILE A 251 -5.33 21.11 25.24
N ASP A 252 -4.76 21.90 24.35
CA ASP A 252 -4.28 21.47 23.03
C ASP A 252 -2.76 21.58 22.84
N SER A 253 -2.03 22.12 23.84
CA SER A 253 -0.57 22.26 23.81
C SER A 253 0.09 21.83 25.11
N ILE A 254 1.41 21.60 25.09
CA ILE A 254 2.21 21.29 26.27
C ILE A 254 2.22 22.48 27.23
N GLY A 255 2.34 23.70 26.70
CA GLY A 255 2.29 24.92 27.51
C GLY A 255 0.96 25.06 28.24
N ALA A 256 -0.18 24.79 27.57
CA ALA A 256 -1.49 24.81 28.19
C ALA A 256 -1.61 23.72 29.28
N LEU A 257 -1.06 22.53 29.02
CA LEU A 257 -1.04 21.43 30.00
C LEU A 257 -0.17 21.78 31.22
N ALA A 258 1.01 22.38 31.00
CA ALA A 258 1.92 22.77 32.08
C ALA A 258 1.36 23.91 32.96
N ALA A 259 0.47 24.72 32.44
CA ALA A 259 -0.18 25.81 33.16
C ALA A 259 -1.32 25.35 34.10
N LEU A 260 -1.71 24.06 34.02
CA LEU A 260 -2.76 23.54 34.88
C LEU A 260 -2.29 23.39 36.33
N PRO A 261 -3.18 23.67 37.35
CA PRO A 261 -2.93 23.29 38.72
C PRO A 261 -2.67 21.79 38.85
N GLY A 262 -1.71 21.39 39.70
CA GLY A 262 -1.29 19.99 39.85
C GLY A 262 -2.36 19.00 40.30
N ASP A 263 -3.49 19.49 40.81
CA ASP A 263 -4.66 18.73 41.26
C ASP A 263 -5.81 18.70 40.23
N THR A 264 -5.58 19.24 39.03
CA THR A 264 -6.58 19.28 37.95
C THR A 264 -6.93 17.86 37.51
N LYS A 265 -8.20 17.49 37.68
CA LYS A 265 -8.73 16.22 37.16
C LYS A 265 -9.20 16.41 35.73
N ILE A 266 -8.56 15.67 34.81
CA ILE A 266 -8.95 15.62 33.41
C ILE A 266 -9.90 14.42 33.24
N PRO A 267 -11.10 14.61 32.68
CA PRO A 267 -12.00 13.50 32.41
C PRO A 267 -11.31 12.50 31.45
N GLY A 268 -11.25 11.25 31.84
CA GLY A 268 -10.65 10.15 31.06
C GLY A 268 -11.67 9.49 30.15
#